data_95e335f4c850ec38f544cc302230b228
#
_entry.id   95e335f4c850ec38f544cc302230b228
#
_cell.length_a   1.000
_cell.length_b   1.000
_cell.length_c   1.000
_cell.angle_alpha   90.00
_cell.angle_beta   90.00
_cell.angle_gamma   90.00
#
_symmetry.space_group_name_H-M   'P 1'
#
loop_
_entity.id
_entity.type
_entity.pdbx_description
1 polymer ?
#
loop_
_entity_poly.entity_id
_entity_poly.type
_entity_poly.pdbx_seq_one_letter_code
_entity_poly.pdbx_strand_id
1 'polypeptide(L)'
;MKIDKRHLLNYSILIPYLIFSVLGLIIVYSTTSATLVQSGANSFKSVISQGIFWILSLIAIVFIYKVKINIFKKQEVLFGFILVEVILLLLSRFITRAVNGAHGWLFIGGVSIQPAEYLKILLVWFLALRFSRKQEEIEIYDYQALTFNRWLPRTLSDWRTITGILIGIVVIMPDLGNATILALTVLIMVSVSGIGHRWFSAMLGILVGTSTLILSSIWLIGVEKVSKVPLFGYVAKRFSAFFNPFTDVSGAGHQLANSYYAIVNGGWFGLGLGNSIEKRGYLPEAQTDFVFSIVIEELGFIGASLILALLFFLILRIILVGIRARDPFNSMVALGIGGMMLTQTFINIGGISGLIPSTGVTFPFLSQGGNSLLVLSVGIAFVLNIDANEKRNNINRVLEETL
;
A
#
# COMPACT_ATOMS: atom_id res chain seq x y z
N MET A 1 -24.16 -19.35 -24.79
CA MET A 1 -24.50 -19.66 -23.39
C MET A 1 -23.92 -18.57 -22.50
N LYS A 2 -24.71 -17.82 -21.71
CA LYS A 2 -24.15 -16.80 -20.78
C LYS A 2 -23.63 -17.51 -19.53
N ILE A 3 -22.32 -17.67 -19.41
CA ILE A 3 -21.69 -18.24 -18.21
C ILE A 3 -21.85 -17.26 -17.04
N ASP A 4 -22.44 -17.74 -15.95
CA ASP A 4 -22.58 -16.92 -14.73
C ASP A 4 -21.18 -16.69 -14.13
N LYS A 5 -20.85 -15.42 -13.90
CA LYS A 5 -19.60 -14.98 -13.32
C LYS A 5 -19.32 -15.60 -11.94
N ARG A 6 -20.38 -16.04 -11.25
CA ARG A 6 -20.27 -16.69 -9.91
C ARG A 6 -19.44 -17.97 -9.94
N HIS A 7 -19.48 -18.73 -11.05
CA HIS A 7 -18.72 -19.97 -11.21
C HIS A 7 -17.25 -19.74 -11.61
N LEU A 8 -16.86 -18.49 -11.87
CA LEU A 8 -15.51 -18.13 -12.33
C LEU A 8 -14.64 -17.52 -11.21
N LEU A 9 -15.13 -17.57 -9.97
CA LEU A 9 -14.44 -17.00 -8.80
C LEU A 9 -13.11 -17.69 -8.54
N ASN A 10 -12.06 -16.91 -8.31
CA ASN A 10 -10.72 -17.41 -8.06
C ASN A 10 -10.50 -17.65 -6.56
N TYR A 11 -10.76 -18.88 -6.12
CA TYR A 11 -10.59 -19.28 -4.73
C TYR A 11 -9.13 -19.23 -4.25
N SER A 12 -8.14 -19.37 -5.15
CA SER A 12 -6.73 -19.26 -4.77
C SER A 12 -6.29 -17.84 -4.39
N ILE A 13 -7.12 -16.81 -4.67
CA ILE A 13 -6.95 -15.46 -4.19
C ILE A 13 -7.89 -15.18 -3.01
N LEU A 14 -9.15 -15.58 -3.14
CA LEU A 14 -10.16 -15.28 -2.13
C LEU A 14 -9.89 -15.94 -0.78
N ILE A 15 -9.50 -17.24 -0.77
CA ILE A 15 -9.27 -17.96 0.49
C ILE A 15 -8.08 -17.38 1.28
N PRO A 16 -6.87 -17.18 0.69
CA PRO A 16 -5.79 -16.52 1.41
C PRO A 16 -6.16 -15.10 1.91
N TYR A 17 -6.88 -14.32 1.10
CA TYR A 17 -7.36 -13.01 1.53
C TYR A 17 -8.27 -13.11 2.77
N LEU A 18 -9.24 -14.04 2.78
CA LEU A 18 -10.13 -14.23 3.94
C LEU A 18 -9.36 -14.67 5.17
N ILE A 19 -8.41 -15.59 5.01
CA ILE A 19 -7.53 -16.01 6.12
C ILE A 19 -6.79 -14.80 6.69
N PHE A 20 -6.15 -13.98 5.83
CA PHE A 20 -5.45 -12.77 6.27
C PHE A 20 -6.35 -11.76 6.96
N SER A 21 -7.53 -11.53 6.41
CA SER A 21 -8.46 -10.55 6.97
C SER A 21 -8.98 -10.94 8.35
N VAL A 22 -9.17 -12.25 8.60
CA VAL A 22 -9.53 -12.79 9.92
C VAL A 22 -8.32 -12.76 10.86
N LEU A 23 -7.13 -13.22 10.41
CA LEU A 23 -5.89 -13.11 11.18
C LEU A 23 -5.62 -11.66 11.60
N GLY A 24 -5.85 -10.69 10.72
CA GLY A 24 -5.72 -9.28 11.03
C GLY A 24 -6.59 -8.83 12.20
N LEU A 25 -7.83 -9.29 12.28
CA LEU A 25 -8.71 -8.99 13.44
C LEU A 25 -8.16 -9.59 14.74
N ILE A 26 -7.65 -10.82 14.68
CA ILE A 26 -7.06 -11.49 15.85
C ILE A 26 -5.80 -10.76 16.32
N ILE A 27 -4.92 -10.38 15.39
CA ILE A 27 -3.67 -9.66 15.69
C ILE A 27 -3.96 -8.26 16.23
N VAL A 28 -4.93 -7.54 15.65
CA VAL A 28 -5.37 -6.23 16.18
C VAL A 28 -5.89 -6.36 17.61
N TYR A 29 -6.65 -7.41 17.92
CA TYR A 29 -7.05 -7.67 19.30
C TYR A 29 -5.84 -7.94 20.20
N SER A 30 -4.94 -8.81 19.78
CA SER A 30 -3.76 -9.16 20.56
C SER A 30 -2.91 -7.92 20.85
N THR A 31 -2.66 -7.07 19.86
CA THR A 31 -1.78 -5.91 19.98
C THR A 31 -2.38 -4.73 20.78
N THR A 32 -3.71 -4.60 20.81
CA THR A 32 -4.37 -3.41 21.41
C THR A 32 -5.07 -3.67 22.73
N SER A 33 -5.47 -4.91 23.03
CA SER A 33 -6.30 -5.21 24.20
C SER A 33 -5.64 -4.82 25.52
N ALA A 34 -4.34 -5.10 25.69
CA ALA A 34 -3.62 -4.81 26.94
C ALA A 34 -3.54 -3.31 27.23
N THR A 35 -3.16 -2.50 26.26
CA THR A 35 -3.04 -1.04 26.40
C THR A 35 -4.40 -0.37 26.59
N LEU A 36 -5.44 -0.87 25.93
CA LEU A 36 -6.82 -0.37 26.12
C LEU A 36 -7.33 -0.66 27.54
N VAL A 37 -7.11 -1.87 28.07
CA VAL A 37 -7.48 -2.21 29.45
C VAL A 37 -6.72 -1.35 30.46
N GLN A 38 -5.42 -1.15 30.27
CA GLN A 38 -4.61 -0.27 31.15
C GLN A 38 -5.11 1.18 31.15
N SER A 39 -5.61 1.67 30.01
CA SER A 39 -6.20 3.03 29.90
C SER A 39 -7.66 3.11 30.38
N GLY A 40 -8.24 2.03 30.91
CA GLY A 40 -9.65 1.95 31.31
C GLY A 40 -10.65 1.92 30.14
N ALA A 41 -10.17 1.71 28.92
CA ALA A 41 -11.01 1.63 27.74
C ALA A 41 -11.48 0.19 27.46
N ASN A 42 -12.51 0.06 26.63
CA ASN A 42 -13.00 -1.26 26.22
C ASN A 42 -11.93 -1.96 25.34
N SER A 43 -11.50 -3.17 25.73
CA SER A 43 -10.51 -3.98 25.03
C SER A 43 -10.86 -4.31 23.58
N PHE A 44 -12.14 -4.29 23.23
CA PHE A 44 -12.64 -4.56 21.87
C PHE A 44 -12.75 -3.31 20.97
N LYS A 45 -12.47 -2.11 21.48
CA LYS A 45 -12.67 -0.85 20.73
C LYS A 45 -11.97 -0.87 19.37
N SER A 46 -10.69 -1.26 19.34
CA SER A 46 -9.91 -1.32 18.10
C SER A 46 -10.41 -2.41 17.15
N VAL A 47 -10.77 -3.56 17.68
CA VAL A 47 -11.31 -4.68 16.88
C VAL A 47 -12.67 -4.34 16.29
N ILE A 48 -13.54 -3.67 17.04
CA ILE A 48 -14.86 -3.22 16.51
C ILE A 48 -14.64 -2.26 15.35
N SER A 49 -13.74 -1.27 15.52
CA SER A 49 -13.41 -0.35 14.45
C SER A 49 -12.86 -1.07 13.21
N GLN A 50 -11.89 -1.97 13.39
CA GLN A 50 -11.33 -2.78 12.30
C GLN A 50 -12.39 -3.70 11.67
N GLY A 51 -13.29 -4.27 12.47
CA GLY A 51 -14.41 -5.11 12.04
C GLY A 51 -15.40 -4.38 11.13
N ILE A 52 -15.67 -3.10 11.42
CA ILE A 52 -16.51 -2.26 10.53
C ILE A 52 -15.84 -2.13 9.17
N PHE A 53 -14.56 -1.80 9.11
CA PHE A 53 -13.81 -1.72 7.85
C PHE A 53 -13.71 -3.09 7.15
N TRP A 54 -13.61 -4.17 7.91
CA TRP A 54 -13.63 -5.53 7.35
C TRP A 54 -14.95 -5.84 6.65
N ILE A 55 -16.10 -5.52 7.27
CA ILE A 55 -17.42 -5.67 6.66
C ILE A 55 -17.53 -4.81 5.41
N LEU A 56 -17.11 -3.54 5.47
CA LEU A 56 -17.09 -2.64 4.33
C LEU A 56 -16.21 -3.19 3.19
N SER A 57 -15.09 -3.80 3.53
CA SER A 57 -14.19 -4.47 2.57
C SER A 57 -14.87 -5.64 1.86
N LEU A 58 -15.60 -6.48 2.58
CA LEU A 58 -16.36 -7.60 1.99
C LEU A 58 -17.48 -7.08 1.07
N ILE A 59 -18.19 -6.04 1.49
CA ILE A 59 -19.20 -5.38 0.65
C ILE A 59 -18.57 -4.82 -0.62
N ALA A 60 -17.43 -4.13 -0.50
CA ALA A 60 -16.69 -3.58 -1.64
C ALA A 60 -16.25 -4.67 -2.62
N ILE A 61 -15.77 -5.82 -2.12
CA ILE A 61 -15.40 -6.97 -2.96
C ILE A 61 -16.61 -7.46 -3.76
N VAL A 62 -17.74 -7.70 -3.09
CA VAL A 62 -18.96 -8.17 -3.76
C VAL A 62 -19.47 -7.17 -4.79
N PHE A 63 -19.43 -5.88 -4.45
CA PHE A 63 -19.88 -4.81 -5.34
C PHE A 63 -18.99 -4.71 -6.58
N ILE A 64 -17.68 -4.54 -6.41
CA ILE A 64 -16.71 -4.38 -7.51
C ILE A 64 -16.68 -5.65 -8.38
N TYR A 65 -16.78 -6.85 -7.80
CA TYR A 65 -16.86 -8.09 -8.55
C TYR A 65 -18.03 -8.15 -9.52
N LYS A 66 -19.18 -7.56 -9.16
CA LYS A 66 -20.38 -7.52 -10.03
C LYS A 66 -20.31 -6.43 -11.10
N VAL A 67 -19.52 -5.37 -10.89
CA VAL A 67 -19.41 -4.26 -11.85
C VAL A 67 -18.79 -4.74 -13.16
N LYS A 68 -19.29 -4.21 -14.29
CA LYS A 68 -18.71 -4.49 -15.60
C LYS A 68 -17.33 -3.82 -15.71
N ILE A 69 -16.30 -4.58 -16.09
CA ILE A 69 -14.91 -4.09 -16.20
C ILE A 69 -14.80 -2.87 -17.13
N ASN A 70 -15.66 -2.78 -18.15
CA ASN A 70 -15.65 -1.65 -19.09
C ASN A 70 -16.00 -0.30 -18.45
N ILE A 71 -16.62 -0.27 -17.26
CA ILE A 71 -16.87 0.97 -16.51
C ILE A 71 -15.54 1.55 -16.02
N PHE A 72 -14.64 0.68 -15.57
CA PHE A 72 -13.31 1.10 -15.11
C PHE A 72 -12.38 1.53 -16.26
N LYS A 73 -12.72 1.24 -17.51
CA LYS A 73 -12.00 1.71 -18.69
C LYS A 73 -12.48 3.08 -19.20
N LYS A 74 -13.51 3.68 -18.56
CA LYS A 74 -13.99 5.02 -18.89
C LYS A 74 -13.14 6.08 -18.22
N GLN A 75 -12.65 7.05 -19.01
CA GLN A 75 -11.82 8.14 -18.48
C GLN A 75 -12.61 9.05 -17.54
N GLU A 76 -13.86 9.30 -17.86
CA GLU A 76 -14.74 10.19 -17.09
C GLU A 76 -14.93 9.67 -15.66
N VAL A 77 -15.07 8.35 -15.52
CA VAL A 77 -15.22 7.70 -14.21
C VAL A 77 -13.93 7.85 -13.40
N LEU A 78 -12.78 7.56 -14.01
CA LEU A 78 -11.48 7.72 -13.36
C LEU A 78 -11.21 9.16 -12.94
N PHE A 79 -11.53 10.13 -13.82
CA PHE A 79 -11.36 11.54 -13.51
C PHE A 79 -12.21 11.99 -12.34
N GLY A 80 -13.45 11.55 -12.27
CA GLY A 80 -14.31 11.82 -11.13
C GLY A 80 -13.66 11.36 -9.82
N PHE A 81 -13.10 10.16 -9.80
CA PHE A 81 -12.39 9.64 -8.61
C PHE A 81 -11.10 10.40 -8.30
N ILE A 82 -10.29 10.74 -9.31
CA ILE A 82 -9.08 11.55 -9.10
C ILE A 82 -9.43 12.95 -8.56
N LEU A 83 -10.47 13.58 -9.08
CA LEU A 83 -10.92 14.89 -8.59
C LEU A 83 -11.34 14.83 -7.12
N VAL A 84 -12.17 13.84 -6.75
CA VAL A 84 -12.57 13.62 -5.36
C VAL A 84 -11.33 13.38 -4.49
N GLU A 85 -10.41 12.55 -4.94
CA GLU A 85 -9.18 12.24 -4.21
C GLU A 85 -8.29 13.46 -3.98
N VAL A 86 -8.09 14.30 -5.01
CA VAL A 86 -7.34 15.56 -4.88
C VAL A 86 -8.01 16.49 -3.86
N ILE A 87 -9.35 16.59 -3.90
CA ILE A 87 -10.09 17.39 -2.91
C ILE A 87 -9.86 16.84 -1.50
N LEU A 88 -9.94 15.52 -1.29
CA LEU A 88 -9.72 14.89 0.01
C LEU A 88 -8.27 15.10 0.50
N LEU A 89 -7.27 14.98 -0.38
CA LEU A 89 -5.88 15.26 -0.06
C LEU A 89 -5.68 16.72 0.37
N LEU A 90 -6.26 17.68 -0.36
CA LEU A 90 -6.16 19.10 0.00
C LEU A 90 -6.89 19.40 1.31
N LEU A 91 -8.08 18.84 1.52
CA LEU A 91 -8.83 18.98 2.78
C LEU A 91 -8.02 18.42 3.96
N SER A 92 -7.41 17.24 3.80
CA SER A 92 -6.58 16.65 4.87
C SER A 92 -5.35 17.49 5.18
N ARG A 93 -4.78 18.18 4.18
CA ARG A 93 -3.60 19.05 4.38
C ARG A 93 -3.94 20.36 5.09
N PHE A 94 -5.06 21.00 4.73
CA PHE A 94 -5.35 22.38 5.17
C PHE A 94 -6.34 22.49 6.32
N ILE A 95 -7.23 21.49 6.51
CA ILE A 95 -8.31 21.58 7.51
C ILE A 95 -7.99 20.77 8.76
N THR A 96 -7.22 19.68 8.68
CA THR A 96 -7.01 18.79 9.81
C THR A 96 -5.73 19.10 10.59
N ARG A 97 -5.77 18.75 11.89
CA ARG A 97 -4.59 18.83 12.75
C ARG A 97 -3.60 17.72 12.41
N ALA A 98 -2.32 18.02 12.60
CA ALA A 98 -1.28 17.02 12.45
C ALA A 98 -1.43 15.89 13.47
N VAL A 99 -1.33 14.64 13.00
CA VAL A 99 -1.23 13.45 13.85
C VAL A 99 0.19 12.91 13.68
N ASN A 100 0.93 12.76 14.77
CA ASN A 100 2.34 12.33 14.75
C ASN A 100 3.24 13.15 13.81
N GLY A 101 2.91 14.44 13.61
CA GLY A 101 3.67 15.34 12.73
C GLY A 101 3.28 15.28 11.24
N ALA A 102 2.33 14.44 10.83
CA ALA A 102 1.82 14.36 9.47
C ALA A 102 0.37 14.87 9.37
N HIS A 103 0.08 15.64 8.33
CA HIS A 103 -1.27 16.07 7.98
C HIS A 103 -1.83 15.11 6.91
N GLY A 104 -2.38 13.99 7.32
CA GLY A 104 -2.81 12.97 6.36
C GLY A 104 -4.18 12.34 6.67
N TRP A 105 -4.86 12.80 7.73
CA TRP A 105 -6.06 12.16 8.25
C TRP A 105 -7.25 13.10 8.25
N LEU A 106 -8.37 12.66 7.70
CA LEU A 106 -9.67 13.31 7.79
C LEU A 106 -10.51 12.58 8.84
N PHE A 107 -11.09 13.30 9.79
CA PHE A 107 -11.98 12.75 10.81
C PHE A 107 -13.41 13.14 10.48
N ILE A 108 -14.21 12.17 10.03
CA ILE A 108 -15.61 12.38 9.63
C ILE A 108 -16.50 11.39 10.39
N GLY A 109 -17.39 11.90 11.24
CA GLY A 109 -18.37 11.04 11.93
C GLY A 109 -17.75 9.94 12.81
N GLY A 110 -16.58 10.17 13.40
CA GLY A 110 -15.88 9.18 14.22
C GLY A 110 -15.03 8.17 13.44
N VAL A 111 -15.00 8.26 12.10
CA VAL A 111 -14.16 7.45 11.22
C VAL A 111 -12.99 8.30 10.73
N SER A 112 -11.78 7.74 10.77
CA SER A 112 -10.59 8.35 10.20
C SER A 112 -10.36 7.86 8.78
N ILE A 113 -10.24 8.79 7.83
CA ILE A 113 -9.94 8.52 6.42
C ILE A 113 -8.56 9.05 6.12
N GLN A 114 -7.71 8.22 5.50
CA GLN A 114 -6.38 8.61 5.02
C GLN A 114 -6.38 8.61 3.49
N PRO A 115 -6.52 9.78 2.83
CA PRO A 115 -6.62 9.85 1.37
C PRO A 115 -5.42 9.22 0.65
N ALA A 116 -4.19 9.38 1.15
CA ALA A 116 -3.00 8.80 0.56
C ALA A 116 -3.08 7.26 0.38
N GLU A 117 -3.88 6.55 1.19
CA GLU A 117 -4.15 5.12 1.03
C GLU A 117 -4.95 4.84 -0.25
N TYR A 118 -6.01 5.61 -0.50
CA TYR A 118 -6.88 5.45 -1.68
C TYR A 118 -6.15 5.84 -2.97
N LEU A 119 -5.25 6.81 -2.90
CA LEU A 119 -4.44 7.23 -4.02
C LEU A 119 -3.60 6.08 -4.60
N LYS A 120 -3.17 5.10 -3.80
CA LYS A 120 -2.40 3.95 -4.28
C LYS A 120 -3.13 3.17 -5.37
N ILE A 121 -4.39 2.82 -5.15
CA ILE A 121 -5.20 2.10 -6.15
C ILE A 121 -5.58 3.01 -7.32
N LEU A 122 -5.91 4.27 -7.06
CA LEU A 122 -6.22 5.23 -8.11
C LEU A 122 -5.04 5.47 -9.04
N LEU A 123 -3.83 5.50 -8.52
CA LEU A 123 -2.61 5.66 -9.31
C LEU A 123 -2.36 4.44 -10.20
N VAL A 124 -2.52 3.21 -9.67
CA VAL A 124 -2.45 1.99 -10.47
C VAL A 124 -3.51 2.01 -11.59
N TRP A 125 -4.76 2.34 -11.26
CA TRP A 125 -5.84 2.44 -12.22
C TRP A 125 -5.57 3.51 -13.29
N PHE A 126 -5.11 4.70 -12.87
CA PHE A 126 -4.75 5.79 -13.79
C PHE A 126 -3.67 5.37 -14.78
N LEU A 127 -2.55 4.84 -14.29
CA LEU A 127 -1.44 4.43 -15.15
C LEU A 127 -1.81 3.27 -16.06
N ALA A 128 -2.56 2.28 -15.54
CA ALA A 128 -3.04 1.17 -16.33
C ALA A 128 -3.93 1.63 -17.49
N LEU A 129 -4.85 2.58 -17.24
CA LEU A 129 -5.71 3.12 -18.28
C LEU A 129 -4.93 3.94 -19.32
N ARG A 130 -3.88 4.65 -18.89
CA ARG A 130 -3.05 5.44 -19.79
C ARG A 130 -2.21 4.57 -20.69
N PHE A 131 -1.47 3.66 -20.10
CA PHE A 131 -0.53 2.81 -20.84
C PHE A 131 -1.25 1.81 -21.75
N SER A 132 -2.37 1.22 -21.28
CA SER A 132 -3.13 0.26 -22.11
C SER A 132 -3.78 0.87 -23.35
N ARG A 133 -4.18 2.14 -23.31
CA ARG A 133 -4.82 2.80 -24.47
C ARG A 133 -3.86 3.17 -25.58
N LYS A 134 -2.59 3.29 -25.25
CA LYS A 134 -1.57 3.80 -26.15
C LYS A 134 -0.43 2.81 -26.36
N GLN A 135 -0.69 1.53 -26.11
CA GLN A 135 0.35 0.52 -26.18
C GLN A 135 0.99 0.43 -27.57
N GLU A 136 0.17 0.48 -28.63
CA GLU A 136 0.68 0.52 -30.01
C GLU A 136 1.52 1.78 -30.29
N GLU A 137 1.07 2.95 -29.78
CA GLU A 137 1.82 4.20 -29.93
C GLU A 137 3.10 4.21 -29.06
N ILE A 138 3.13 3.50 -27.92
CA ILE A 138 4.32 3.35 -27.08
C ILE A 138 5.39 2.56 -27.82
N GLU A 139 5.02 1.50 -28.53
CA GLU A 139 5.95 0.69 -29.32
C GLU A 139 6.60 1.49 -30.45
N ILE A 140 5.86 2.44 -31.07
CA ILE A 140 6.33 3.20 -32.21
C ILE A 140 6.99 4.52 -31.81
N TYR A 141 6.34 5.29 -30.91
CA TYR A 141 6.71 6.68 -30.58
C TYR A 141 7.26 6.87 -29.16
N ASP A 142 7.46 5.76 -28.46
CA ASP A 142 7.86 5.78 -27.05
C ASP A 142 6.87 6.61 -26.20
N TYR A 143 7.34 7.18 -25.08
CA TYR A 143 6.49 7.89 -24.12
C TYR A 143 5.88 9.21 -24.63
N GLN A 144 6.36 9.79 -25.73
CA GLN A 144 5.90 11.09 -26.25
C GLN A 144 4.41 11.11 -26.61
N ALA A 145 3.84 9.95 -26.91
CA ALA A 145 2.42 9.81 -27.27
C ALA A 145 1.45 9.83 -26.09
N LEU A 146 1.96 9.79 -24.84
CA LEU A 146 1.14 9.63 -23.63
C LEU A 146 0.57 10.95 -23.07
N THR A 147 0.11 11.86 -23.92
CA THR A 147 -0.57 13.10 -23.48
C THR A 147 -2.06 12.85 -23.19
N PHE A 148 -2.59 13.57 -22.19
CA PHE A 148 -3.89 13.22 -21.60
C PHE A 148 -5.12 13.83 -22.26
N ASN A 149 -5.11 15.08 -22.71
CA ASN A 149 -6.32 15.73 -23.22
C ASN A 149 -5.99 16.87 -24.19
N ARG A 150 -6.95 17.16 -25.09
CA ARG A 150 -6.88 18.32 -26.02
C ARG A 150 -7.13 19.67 -25.34
N TRP A 151 -7.76 19.68 -24.16
CA TRP A 151 -8.15 20.91 -23.45
C TRP A 151 -7.07 21.47 -22.52
N LEU A 152 -6.13 20.65 -22.09
CA LEU A 152 -5.01 21.07 -21.25
C LEU A 152 -3.72 21.18 -22.07
N PRO A 153 -2.80 22.09 -21.74
CA PRO A 153 -1.46 22.11 -22.34
C PRO A 153 -0.83 20.72 -22.26
N ARG A 154 -0.10 20.31 -23.30
CA ARG A 154 0.52 18.98 -23.38
C ARG A 154 1.32 18.62 -22.13
N THR A 155 2.02 19.61 -21.58
CA THR A 155 2.80 19.45 -20.35
C THR A 155 1.96 19.09 -19.12
N LEU A 156 0.80 19.70 -18.94
CA LEU A 156 -0.11 19.45 -17.81
C LEU A 156 -0.96 18.18 -18.00
N SER A 157 -1.08 17.72 -19.25
CA SER A 157 -1.84 16.50 -19.58
C SER A 157 -0.97 15.24 -19.64
N ASP A 158 0.34 15.37 -19.48
CA ASP A 158 1.28 14.26 -19.44
C ASP A 158 1.08 13.44 -18.16
N TRP A 159 1.10 12.12 -18.29
CA TRP A 159 0.98 11.20 -17.16
C TRP A 159 2.05 11.45 -16.08
N ARG A 160 3.26 11.84 -16.48
CA ARG A 160 4.38 12.15 -15.57
C ARG A 160 4.06 13.35 -14.69
N THR A 161 3.52 14.42 -15.29
CA THR A 161 3.16 15.64 -14.57
C THR A 161 2.04 15.37 -13.58
N ILE A 162 0.98 14.65 -13.99
CA ILE A 162 -0.14 14.30 -13.11
C ILE A 162 0.36 13.43 -11.96
N THR A 163 1.14 12.39 -12.27
CA THR A 163 1.72 11.50 -11.25
C THR A 163 2.64 12.26 -10.30
N GLY A 164 3.50 13.13 -10.84
CA GLY A 164 4.41 13.97 -10.04
C GLY A 164 3.66 14.92 -9.11
N ILE A 165 2.57 15.54 -9.58
CA ILE A 165 1.71 16.41 -8.75
C ILE A 165 1.05 15.59 -7.63
N LEU A 166 0.46 14.43 -7.94
CA LEU A 166 -0.20 13.58 -6.95
C LEU A 166 0.76 13.10 -5.86
N ILE A 167 1.94 12.62 -6.24
CA ILE A 167 2.97 12.22 -5.28
C ILE A 167 3.50 13.44 -4.52
N GLY A 168 3.70 14.57 -5.20
CA GLY A 168 4.16 15.82 -4.60
C GLY A 168 3.25 16.32 -3.50
N ILE A 169 1.93 16.24 -3.66
CA ILE A 169 0.96 16.58 -2.61
C ILE A 169 1.19 15.69 -1.37
N VAL A 170 1.37 14.38 -1.55
CA VAL A 170 1.62 13.45 -0.43
C VAL A 170 2.96 13.74 0.27
N VAL A 171 4.00 14.11 -0.48
CA VAL A 171 5.30 14.54 0.09
C VAL A 171 5.14 15.81 0.92
N ILE A 172 4.36 16.80 0.45
CA ILE A 172 4.08 18.05 1.18
C ILE A 172 3.27 17.78 2.47
N MET A 173 2.56 16.67 2.57
CA MET A 173 1.83 16.22 3.77
C MET A 173 2.71 15.49 4.79
N PRO A 174 4.01 15.52 4.74
CA PRO A 174 5.11 14.69 5.20
C PRO A 174 4.78 13.18 5.36
N ASP A 175 4.00 12.61 4.46
CA ASP A 175 3.71 11.17 4.42
C ASP A 175 4.68 10.46 3.46
N LEU A 176 5.94 10.35 3.89
CA LEU A 176 7.00 9.76 3.09
C LEU A 176 6.80 8.26 2.84
N GLY A 177 6.14 7.56 3.76
CA GLY A 177 5.84 6.14 3.62
C GLY A 177 4.96 5.88 2.40
N ASN A 178 3.81 6.54 2.33
CA ASN A 178 2.92 6.44 1.18
C ASN A 178 3.54 7.02 -0.09
N ALA A 179 4.27 8.14 -0.01
CA ALA A 179 4.98 8.70 -1.16
C ALA A 179 5.99 7.71 -1.77
N THR A 180 6.73 6.97 -0.93
CA THR A 180 7.68 5.94 -1.38
C THR A 180 6.94 4.77 -2.06
N ILE A 181 5.84 4.29 -1.49
CA ILE A 181 5.03 3.23 -2.12
C ILE A 181 4.50 3.70 -3.47
N LEU A 182 3.98 4.92 -3.56
CA LEU A 182 3.47 5.49 -4.81
C LEU A 182 4.59 5.58 -5.87
N ALA A 183 5.77 6.09 -5.51
CA ALA A 183 6.91 6.21 -6.42
C ALA A 183 7.38 4.84 -6.93
N LEU A 184 7.52 3.85 -6.06
CA LEU A 184 7.89 2.49 -6.43
C LEU A 184 6.79 1.80 -7.26
N THR A 185 5.52 2.07 -6.97
CA THR A 185 4.40 1.59 -7.78
C THR A 185 4.46 2.16 -9.20
N VAL A 186 4.80 3.45 -9.36
CA VAL A 186 5.01 4.05 -10.69
C VAL A 186 6.15 3.36 -11.43
N LEU A 187 7.28 3.10 -10.77
CA LEU A 187 8.41 2.36 -11.36
C LEU A 187 7.99 0.98 -11.87
N ILE A 188 7.22 0.24 -11.07
CA ILE A 188 6.66 -1.06 -11.45
C ILE A 188 5.75 -0.91 -12.67
N MET A 189 4.82 0.05 -12.65
CA MET A 189 3.90 0.30 -13.75
C MET A 189 4.60 0.67 -15.05
N VAL A 190 5.67 1.48 -14.97
CA VAL A 190 6.52 1.81 -16.12
C VAL A 190 7.25 0.57 -16.64
N SER A 191 7.77 -0.29 -15.75
CA SER A 191 8.46 -1.52 -16.14
C SER A 191 7.58 -2.49 -16.92
N VAL A 192 6.30 -2.60 -16.54
CA VAL A 192 5.36 -3.53 -17.18
C VAL A 192 4.58 -2.92 -18.35
N SER A 193 4.75 -1.63 -18.61
CA SER A 193 4.00 -0.89 -19.65
C SER A 193 4.54 -1.05 -21.08
N GLY A 194 5.75 -1.62 -21.24
CA GLY A 194 6.44 -1.65 -22.53
C GLY A 194 7.19 -0.36 -22.88
N ILE A 195 7.19 0.65 -22.00
CA ILE A 195 7.99 1.87 -22.18
C ILE A 195 9.48 1.52 -22.19
N GLY A 196 10.25 2.19 -23.03
CA GLY A 196 11.69 1.92 -23.18
C GLY A 196 12.44 1.98 -21.85
N HIS A 197 13.35 1.02 -21.63
CA HIS A 197 14.11 0.84 -20.38
C HIS A 197 14.89 2.08 -19.92
N ARG A 198 15.16 3.02 -20.81
CA ARG A 198 15.84 4.30 -20.50
C ARG A 198 15.03 5.14 -19.49
N TRP A 199 13.70 5.12 -19.59
CA TRP A 199 12.80 5.85 -18.68
C TRP A 199 12.76 5.22 -17.30
N PHE A 200 12.69 3.88 -17.26
CA PHE A 200 12.83 3.15 -16.00
C PHE A 200 14.15 3.49 -15.30
N SER A 201 15.28 3.42 -16.04
CA SER A 201 16.59 3.73 -15.50
C SER A 201 16.70 5.19 -15.05
N ALA A 202 16.14 6.15 -15.82
CA ALA A 202 16.12 7.55 -15.45
C ALA A 202 15.31 7.80 -14.17
N MET A 203 14.09 7.22 -14.05
CA MET A 203 13.25 7.36 -12.85
C MET A 203 13.91 6.70 -11.63
N LEU A 204 14.48 5.52 -11.79
CA LEU A 204 15.25 4.85 -10.74
C LEU A 204 16.46 5.70 -10.33
N GLY A 205 17.19 6.25 -11.30
CA GLY A 205 18.32 7.15 -11.04
C GLY A 205 17.92 8.41 -10.28
N ILE A 206 16.77 9.02 -10.62
CA ILE A 206 16.21 10.18 -9.88
C ILE A 206 15.84 9.75 -8.46
N LEU A 207 15.15 8.62 -8.28
CA LEU A 207 14.74 8.13 -6.95
C LEU A 207 15.95 7.85 -6.06
N VAL A 208 16.95 7.12 -6.57
CA VAL A 208 18.16 6.79 -5.84
C VAL A 208 19.01 8.05 -5.60
N GLY A 209 19.16 8.91 -6.61
CA GLY A 209 19.92 10.15 -6.52
C GLY A 209 19.34 11.12 -5.49
N THR A 210 18.04 11.35 -5.51
CA THR A 210 17.37 12.21 -4.52
C THR A 210 17.46 11.63 -3.11
N SER A 211 17.28 10.31 -2.95
CA SER A 211 17.43 9.65 -1.66
C SER A 211 18.86 9.78 -1.14
N THR A 212 19.86 9.56 -1.98
CA THR A 212 21.28 9.71 -1.63
C THR A 212 21.62 11.16 -1.25
N LEU A 213 21.11 12.13 -2.00
CA LEU A 213 21.31 13.55 -1.70
C LEU A 213 20.71 13.93 -0.34
N ILE A 214 19.48 13.49 -0.05
CA ILE A 214 18.83 13.74 1.24
C ILE A 214 19.64 13.12 2.37
N LEU A 215 20.04 11.84 2.23
CA LEU A 215 20.85 11.13 3.22
C LEU A 215 22.20 11.79 3.48
N SER A 216 22.92 12.13 2.40
CA SER A 216 24.20 12.82 2.49
C SER A 216 24.06 14.20 3.14
N SER A 217 23.00 14.93 2.81
CA SER A 217 22.71 16.23 3.42
C SER A 217 22.47 16.12 4.93
N ILE A 218 21.70 15.11 5.36
CA ILE A 218 21.45 14.85 6.80
C ILE A 218 22.74 14.48 7.51
N TRP A 219 23.59 13.66 6.88
CA TRP A 219 24.87 13.25 7.45
C TRP A 219 25.87 14.41 7.57
N LEU A 220 25.98 15.27 6.53
CA LEU A 220 26.91 16.39 6.48
C LEU A 220 26.48 17.57 7.39
N ILE A 221 25.20 17.91 7.37
CA ILE A 221 24.66 19.08 8.11
C ILE A 221 24.46 18.74 9.59
N GLY A 222 24.25 17.47 9.90
CA GLY A 222 23.92 16.96 11.22
C GLY A 222 22.41 16.95 11.50
N VAL A 223 21.96 15.88 12.17
CA VAL A 223 20.56 15.63 12.48
C VAL A 223 19.91 16.78 13.28
N GLU A 224 20.63 17.38 14.22
CA GLU A 224 20.13 18.47 15.06
C GLU A 224 19.73 19.72 14.25
N LYS A 225 20.51 20.07 13.23
CA LYS A 225 20.21 21.24 12.40
C LYS A 225 19.06 20.96 11.43
N VAL A 226 19.05 19.77 10.85
CA VAL A 226 18.01 19.34 9.91
C VAL A 226 16.67 19.14 10.63
N SER A 227 16.68 18.70 11.89
CA SER A 227 15.46 18.50 12.69
C SER A 227 14.70 19.80 12.99
N LYS A 228 15.35 20.96 12.88
CA LYS A 228 14.72 22.29 13.07
C LYS A 228 13.93 22.73 11.83
N VAL A 229 14.11 22.09 10.69
CA VAL A 229 13.37 22.42 9.45
C VAL A 229 12.03 21.64 9.46
N PRO A 230 10.87 22.30 9.44
CA PRO A 230 9.57 21.66 9.68
C PRO A 230 9.28 20.44 8.79
N LEU A 231 9.69 20.48 7.51
CA LEU A 231 9.46 19.37 6.56
C LEU A 231 10.44 18.20 6.78
N PHE A 232 11.67 18.49 7.17
CA PHE A 232 12.75 17.50 7.28
C PHE A 232 12.98 16.98 8.70
N GLY A 233 12.43 17.62 9.72
CA GLY A 233 12.62 17.24 11.11
C GLY A 233 12.14 15.82 11.43
N TYR A 234 10.99 15.44 10.88
CA TYR A 234 10.47 14.09 11.02
C TYR A 234 11.37 13.03 10.32
N VAL A 235 11.86 13.36 9.14
CA VAL A 235 12.78 12.52 8.37
C VAL A 235 14.11 12.34 9.10
N ALA A 236 14.69 13.45 9.57
CA ALA A 236 15.97 13.45 10.28
C ALA A 236 15.93 12.57 11.55
N LYS A 237 14.84 12.61 12.31
CA LYS A 237 14.64 11.76 13.49
C LYS A 237 14.61 10.27 13.12
N ARG A 238 13.91 9.89 12.07
CA ARG A 238 13.85 8.49 11.61
C ARG A 238 15.20 7.98 11.11
N PHE A 239 15.97 8.86 10.45
CA PHE A 239 17.34 8.52 10.03
C PHE A 239 18.30 8.40 11.19
N SER A 240 18.21 9.26 12.20
CA SER A 240 19.01 9.13 13.43
C SER A 240 18.75 7.79 14.12
N ALA A 241 17.48 7.43 14.25
CA ALA A 241 17.08 6.13 14.81
C ALA A 241 17.60 4.94 13.99
N PHE A 242 17.64 5.07 12.67
CA PHE A 242 18.12 4.02 11.78
C PHE A 242 19.62 3.76 11.89
N PHE A 243 20.45 4.82 11.97
CA PHE A 243 21.91 4.65 12.07
C PHE A 243 22.35 4.13 13.43
N ASN A 244 21.69 4.53 14.52
CA ASN A 244 22.04 4.06 15.85
C ASN A 244 20.82 4.06 16.79
N PRO A 245 19.97 3.03 16.74
CA PRO A 245 18.75 2.97 17.54
C PRO A 245 19.00 2.87 19.04
N PHE A 246 20.20 2.42 19.46
CA PHE A 246 20.53 2.20 20.86
C PHE A 246 21.17 3.40 21.56
N THR A 247 21.51 4.50 20.86
CA THR A 247 22.03 5.71 21.49
C THR A 247 20.96 6.54 22.18
N ASP A 248 19.72 6.45 21.69
CA ASP A 248 18.58 7.19 22.26
C ASP A 248 17.37 6.25 22.34
N VAL A 249 17.50 5.25 23.22
CA VAL A 249 16.44 4.23 23.43
C VAL A 249 15.17 4.76 24.09
N SER A 250 15.18 5.99 24.60
CA SER A 250 14.00 6.68 25.15
C SER A 250 13.39 7.70 24.19
N GLY A 251 14.08 8.05 23.11
CA GLY A 251 13.66 9.05 22.13
C GLY A 251 13.50 8.48 20.71
N ALA A 252 14.30 8.97 19.77
CA ALA A 252 14.16 8.62 18.36
C ALA A 252 14.38 7.12 18.07
N GLY A 253 15.28 6.45 18.79
CA GLY A 253 15.57 5.02 18.64
C GLY A 253 14.59 4.07 19.29
N HIS A 254 13.70 4.58 20.16
CA HIS A 254 12.80 3.78 21.01
C HIS A 254 11.98 2.74 20.22
N GLN A 255 11.36 3.14 19.13
CA GLN A 255 10.52 2.24 18.33
C GLN A 255 11.33 1.11 17.68
N LEU A 256 12.49 1.43 17.10
CA LEU A 256 13.29 0.44 16.39
C LEU A 256 14.02 -0.52 17.36
N ALA A 257 14.52 -0.01 18.50
CA ALA A 257 15.13 -0.83 19.53
C ALA A 257 14.13 -1.86 20.10
N ASN A 258 12.90 -1.42 20.45
CA ASN A 258 11.87 -2.32 20.97
C ASN A 258 11.34 -3.28 19.89
N SER A 259 11.36 -2.88 18.60
CA SER A 259 11.11 -3.80 17.50
C SER A 259 12.13 -4.94 17.47
N TYR A 260 13.42 -4.64 17.68
CA TYR A 260 14.45 -5.67 17.76
C TYR A 260 14.28 -6.58 18.98
N TYR A 261 13.92 -6.02 20.14
CA TYR A 261 13.61 -6.82 21.32
C TYR A 261 12.45 -7.76 21.05
N ALA A 262 11.37 -7.31 20.43
CA ALA A 262 10.25 -8.15 20.05
C ALA A 262 10.70 -9.31 19.14
N ILE A 263 11.50 -9.02 18.10
CA ILE A 263 12.00 -10.04 17.17
C ILE A 263 12.88 -11.08 17.89
N VAL A 264 13.76 -10.64 18.77
CA VAL A 264 14.67 -11.53 19.53
C VAL A 264 13.90 -12.36 20.55
N ASN A 265 12.98 -11.74 21.30
CA ASN A 265 12.14 -12.42 22.29
C ASN A 265 11.31 -13.55 21.67
N GLY A 266 10.85 -13.37 20.42
CA GLY A 266 10.07 -14.37 19.73
C GLY A 266 10.80 -15.67 19.46
N GLY A 267 12.12 -15.65 19.24
CA GLY A 267 12.89 -16.84 18.92
C GLY A 267 12.28 -17.65 17.78
N TRP A 268 12.40 -18.97 17.84
CA TRP A 268 11.85 -19.86 16.80
C TRP A 268 10.35 -20.11 16.93
N PHE A 269 9.81 -20.23 18.15
CA PHE A 269 8.45 -20.69 18.41
C PHE A 269 7.51 -19.63 18.99
N GLY A 270 8.04 -18.48 19.38
CA GLY A 270 7.27 -17.38 19.97
C GLY A 270 6.94 -17.57 21.45
N LEU A 271 6.42 -16.51 22.04
CA LEU A 271 5.94 -16.49 23.43
C LEU A 271 4.50 -17.00 23.59
N GLY A 272 3.84 -17.28 22.47
CA GLY A 272 2.41 -17.62 22.39
C GLY A 272 1.54 -16.40 22.08
N LEU A 273 0.44 -16.65 21.39
CA LEU A 273 -0.52 -15.61 20.99
C LEU A 273 -1.04 -14.87 22.24
N GLY A 274 -0.99 -13.55 22.22
CA GLY A 274 -1.42 -12.72 23.35
C GLY A 274 -0.34 -12.46 24.41
N ASN A 275 0.84 -13.09 24.33
CA ASN A 275 1.88 -13.03 25.36
C ASN A 275 3.06 -12.10 25.03
N SER A 276 3.00 -11.32 23.96
CA SER A 276 4.05 -10.34 23.66
C SER A 276 4.29 -9.40 24.84
N ILE A 277 5.55 -9.11 25.13
CA ILE A 277 6.01 -8.18 26.14
C ILE A 277 5.97 -6.76 25.60
N GLU A 278 6.50 -6.58 24.38
CA GLU A 278 6.71 -5.27 23.79
C GLU A 278 5.40 -4.51 23.49
N LYS A 279 4.31 -5.23 23.21
CA LYS A 279 2.98 -4.61 23.01
C LYS A 279 2.37 -3.98 24.27
N ARG A 280 2.92 -4.24 25.46
CA ARG A 280 2.39 -3.74 26.74
C ARG A 280 2.78 -2.29 27.02
N GLY A 281 3.04 -1.51 25.99
CA GLY A 281 3.39 -0.08 26.07
C GLY A 281 4.87 0.21 25.83
N TYR A 282 5.70 -0.82 25.65
CA TYR A 282 7.13 -0.63 25.33
C TYR A 282 7.34 -0.26 23.88
N LEU A 283 6.61 -0.89 22.93
CA LEU A 283 6.70 -0.59 21.51
C LEU A 283 5.55 0.34 21.08
N PRO A 284 5.81 1.63 20.82
CA PRO A 284 4.83 2.51 20.20
C PRO A 284 4.46 2.02 18.80
N GLU A 285 3.20 2.24 18.40
CA GLU A 285 2.68 1.82 17.09
C GLU A 285 2.80 0.30 16.82
N ALA A 286 2.82 -0.51 17.90
CA ALA A 286 2.85 -1.96 17.84
C ALA A 286 1.70 -2.56 17.01
N GLN A 287 0.55 -1.87 16.99
CA GLN A 287 -0.65 -2.29 16.29
C GLN A 287 -0.69 -1.86 14.80
N THR A 288 0.15 -0.91 14.40
CA THR A 288 0.17 -0.33 13.04
C THR A 288 1.43 -0.72 12.28
N ASP A 289 2.49 0.06 12.42
CA ASP A 289 3.71 -0.04 11.62
C ASP A 289 4.60 -1.21 12.04
N PHE A 290 4.58 -1.55 13.33
CA PHE A 290 5.41 -2.61 13.93
C PHE A 290 4.66 -3.90 14.25
N VAL A 291 3.45 -4.06 13.70
CA VAL A 291 2.61 -5.25 13.98
C VAL A 291 3.32 -6.55 13.66
N PHE A 292 4.14 -6.59 12.61
CA PHE A 292 4.82 -7.83 12.23
C PHE A 292 5.95 -8.20 13.20
N SER A 293 6.56 -7.23 13.92
CA SER A 293 7.49 -7.52 15.03
C SER A 293 6.76 -8.23 16.19
N ILE A 294 5.54 -7.79 16.50
CA ILE A 294 4.70 -8.47 17.51
C ILE A 294 4.26 -9.85 17.04
N VAL A 295 3.96 -10.02 15.75
CA VAL A 295 3.67 -11.36 15.17
C VAL A 295 4.87 -12.30 15.35
N ILE A 296 6.11 -11.80 15.14
CA ILE A 296 7.32 -12.59 15.38
C ILE A 296 7.46 -12.89 16.87
N GLU A 297 7.23 -11.93 17.76
CA GLU A 297 7.33 -12.15 19.20
C GLU A 297 6.34 -13.18 19.72
N GLU A 298 5.08 -13.14 19.21
CA GLU A 298 4.03 -14.06 19.65
C GLU A 298 4.10 -15.46 19.01
N LEU A 299 4.37 -15.55 17.70
CA LEU A 299 4.31 -16.80 16.93
C LEU A 299 5.70 -17.37 16.58
N GLY A 300 6.75 -16.64 16.91
CA GLY A 300 8.13 -17.00 16.59
C GLY A 300 8.46 -16.84 15.10
N PHE A 301 9.71 -17.11 14.77
CA PHE A 301 10.18 -17.04 13.39
C PHE A 301 9.44 -17.99 12.46
N ILE A 302 9.10 -19.20 12.93
CA ILE A 302 8.38 -20.21 12.13
C ILE A 302 6.97 -19.71 11.80
N GLY A 303 6.20 -19.27 12.80
CA GLY A 303 4.83 -18.79 12.60
C GLY A 303 4.78 -17.55 11.71
N ALA A 304 5.67 -16.58 11.94
CA ALA A 304 5.79 -15.40 11.12
C ALA A 304 6.18 -15.73 9.67
N SER A 305 7.10 -16.70 9.45
CA SER A 305 7.49 -17.14 8.11
C SER A 305 6.34 -17.82 7.37
N LEU A 306 5.50 -18.60 8.04
CA LEU A 306 4.31 -19.20 7.42
C LEU A 306 3.29 -18.14 6.99
N ILE A 307 3.08 -17.12 7.82
CA ILE A 307 2.22 -15.97 7.48
C ILE A 307 2.79 -15.22 6.27
N LEU A 308 4.10 -14.96 6.27
CA LEU A 308 4.77 -14.29 5.17
C LEU A 308 4.70 -15.11 3.87
N ALA A 309 4.92 -16.43 3.95
CA ALA A 309 4.81 -17.33 2.80
C ALA A 309 3.38 -17.33 2.21
N LEU A 310 2.36 -17.30 3.05
CA LEU A 310 0.96 -17.20 2.60
C LEU A 310 0.70 -15.83 1.91
N LEU A 311 1.28 -14.72 2.43
CA LEU A 311 1.17 -13.40 1.80
C LEU A 311 1.85 -13.39 0.43
N PHE A 312 3.05 -13.91 0.34
CA PHE A 312 3.74 -14.02 -0.96
C PHE A 312 3.00 -14.93 -1.93
N PHE A 313 2.39 -16.02 -1.45
CA PHE A 313 1.50 -16.84 -2.29
C PHE A 313 0.33 -16.01 -2.83
N LEU A 314 -0.36 -15.22 -2.00
CA LEU A 314 -1.45 -14.35 -2.44
C LEU A 314 -0.96 -13.35 -3.49
N ILE A 315 0.15 -12.66 -3.23
CA ILE A 315 0.75 -11.68 -4.16
C ILE A 315 1.13 -12.37 -5.48
N LEU A 316 1.76 -13.54 -5.43
CA LEU A 316 2.10 -14.32 -6.61
C LEU A 316 0.86 -14.69 -7.44
N ARG A 317 -0.24 -15.09 -6.79
CA ARG A 317 -1.51 -15.39 -7.47
C ARG A 317 -2.08 -14.16 -8.18
N ILE A 318 -1.97 -12.98 -7.56
CA ILE A 318 -2.38 -11.70 -8.17
C ILE A 318 -1.53 -11.39 -9.42
N ILE A 319 -0.20 -11.49 -9.29
CA ILE A 319 0.75 -11.27 -10.39
C ILE A 319 0.48 -12.25 -11.55
N LEU A 320 0.22 -13.52 -11.25
CA LEU A 320 -0.10 -14.54 -12.26
C LEU A 320 -1.40 -14.24 -13.02
N VAL A 321 -2.38 -13.60 -12.39
CA VAL A 321 -3.57 -13.09 -13.11
C VAL A 321 -3.16 -12.03 -14.11
N GLY A 322 -2.30 -11.09 -13.72
CA GLY A 322 -1.79 -10.04 -14.61
C GLY A 322 -0.99 -10.59 -15.80
N ILE A 323 -0.09 -11.55 -15.56
CA ILE A 323 0.72 -12.17 -16.60
C ILE A 323 -0.14 -12.95 -17.61
N ARG A 324 -1.24 -13.57 -17.16
CA ARG A 324 -2.13 -14.38 -18.00
C ARG A 324 -3.23 -13.57 -18.68
N ALA A 325 -3.48 -12.35 -18.25
CA ALA A 325 -4.48 -11.47 -18.82
C ALA A 325 -4.08 -11.08 -20.26
N ARG A 326 -5.02 -11.21 -21.18
CA ARG A 326 -4.82 -10.82 -22.60
C ARG A 326 -5.08 -9.35 -22.85
N ASP A 327 -6.00 -8.76 -22.07
CA ASP A 327 -6.32 -7.35 -22.18
C ASP A 327 -5.24 -6.53 -21.45
N PRO A 328 -4.57 -5.58 -22.13
CA PRO A 328 -3.49 -4.80 -21.54
C PRO A 328 -3.87 -4.03 -20.27
N PHE A 329 -5.09 -3.49 -20.22
CA PHE A 329 -5.58 -2.80 -19.02
C PHE A 329 -5.70 -3.77 -17.84
N ASN A 330 -6.29 -4.94 -18.08
CA ASN A 330 -6.45 -5.96 -17.05
C ASN A 330 -5.10 -6.46 -16.53
N SER A 331 -4.15 -6.69 -17.45
CA SER A 331 -2.78 -7.07 -17.11
C SER A 331 -2.11 -6.03 -16.21
N MET A 332 -2.10 -4.77 -16.63
CA MET A 332 -1.44 -3.69 -15.89
C MET A 332 -2.06 -3.43 -14.53
N VAL A 333 -3.40 -3.48 -14.40
CA VAL A 333 -4.07 -3.31 -13.10
C VAL A 333 -3.66 -4.42 -12.14
N ALA A 334 -3.70 -5.68 -12.57
CA ALA A 334 -3.34 -6.80 -11.70
C ALA A 334 -1.86 -6.80 -11.32
N LEU A 335 -0.94 -6.52 -12.27
CA LEU A 335 0.49 -6.39 -12.01
C LEU A 335 0.80 -5.20 -11.08
N GLY A 336 0.14 -4.06 -11.29
CA GLY A 336 0.28 -2.88 -10.44
C GLY A 336 -0.17 -3.13 -9.01
N ILE A 337 -1.31 -3.80 -8.81
CA ILE A 337 -1.82 -4.16 -7.47
C ILE A 337 -0.87 -5.15 -6.79
N GLY A 338 -0.44 -6.20 -7.49
CA GLY A 338 0.50 -7.17 -6.95
C GLY A 338 1.84 -6.53 -6.58
N GLY A 339 2.38 -5.68 -7.45
CA GLY A 339 3.62 -4.94 -7.24
C GLY A 339 3.52 -3.94 -6.08
N MET A 340 2.41 -3.22 -5.96
CA MET A 340 2.14 -2.31 -4.84
C MET A 340 2.11 -3.06 -3.49
N MET A 341 1.41 -4.19 -3.42
CA MET A 341 1.36 -5.02 -2.21
C MET A 341 2.74 -5.57 -1.85
N LEU A 342 3.51 -6.01 -2.85
CA LEU A 342 4.88 -6.48 -2.67
C LEU A 342 5.77 -5.37 -2.10
N THR A 343 5.72 -4.19 -2.70
CA THR A 343 6.45 -2.99 -2.24
C THR A 343 6.09 -2.64 -0.80
N GLN A 344 4.80 -2.60 -0.47
CA GLN A 344 4.33 -2.30 0.88
C GLN A 344 4.85 -3.31 1.90
N THR A 345 4.86 -4.60 1.56
CA THR A 345 5.40 -5.68 2.40
C THR A 345 6.90 -5.49 2.64
N PHE A 346 7.69 -5.25 1.59
CA PHE A 346 9.13 -5.06 1.71
C PHE A 346 9.51 -3.80 2.50
N ILE A 347 8.79 -2.70 2.31
CA ILE A 347 9.03 -1.46 3.05
C ILE A 347 8.74 -1.67 4.55
N ASN A 348 7.65 -2.35 4.91
CA ASN A 348 7.35 -2.62 6.31
C ASN A 348 8.40 -3.54 6.95
N ILE A 349 8.70 -4.69 6.33
CA ILE A 349 9.70 -5.63 6.84
C ILE A 349 11.08 -4.97 6.91
N GLY A 350 11.47 -4.22 5.88
CA GLY A 350 12.73 -3.49 5.88
C GLY A 350 12.82 -2.45 6.99
N GLY A 351 11.71 -1.78 7.31
CA GLY A 351 11.62 -0.80 8.39
C GLY A 351 11.75 -1.42 9.78
N ILE A 352 11.05 -2.52 10.05
CA ILE A 352 11.10 -3.18 11.37
C ILE A 352 12.40 -3.93 11.61
N SER A 353 13.06 -4.40 10.54
CA SER A 353 14.35 -5.11 10.61
C SER A 353 15.57 -4.18 10.56
N GLY A 354 15.34 -2.87 10.34
CA GLY A 354 16.44 -1.91 10.19
C GLY A 354 17.25 -2.04 8.91
N LEU A 355 16.71 -2.65 7.86
CA LEU A 355 17.33 -2.63 6.53
C LEU A 355 17.15 -1.27 5.85
N ILE A 356 16.05 -0.59 6.14
CA ILE A 356 15.75 0.77 5.70
C ILE A 356 15.20 1.58 6.89
N PRO A 357 15.25 2.91 6.85
CA PRO A 357 14.61 3.72 7.88
C PRO A 357 13.11 3.41 7.97
N SER A 358 12.58 3.34 9.19
CA SER A 358 11.14 3.10 9.40
C SER A 358 10.31 4.20 8.72
N THR A 359 9.32 3.82 7.92
CA THR A 359 8.56 4.76 7.08
C THR A 359 7.14 5.02 7.58
N GLY A 360 6.66 4.25 8.56
CA GLY A 360 5.27 4.35 9.04
C GLY A 360 4.27 3.65 8.10
N VAL A 361 4.72 2.69 7.34
CA VAL A 361 3.90 1.90 6.40
C VAL A 361 3.33 0.69 7.11
N THR A 362 2.02 0.49 7.02
CA THR A 362 1.32 -0.65 7.59
C THR A 362 1.67 -1.96 6.88
N PHE A 363 1.72 -3.09 7.63
CA PHE A 363 1.82 -4.42 7.03
C PHE A 363 0.48 -4.84 6.39
N PRO A 364 0.48 -5.37 5.17
CA PRO A 364 -0.77 -5.72 4.47
C PRO A 364 -1.68 -6.64 5.27
N PHE A 365 -2.94 -6.24 5.42
CA PHE A 365 -4.04 -6.95 6.09
C PHE A 365 -3.90 -7.20 7.59
N LEU A 366 -2.71 -7.20 8.18
CA LEU A 366 -2.51 -7.52 9.61
C LEU A 366 -2.52 -6.29 10.50
N SER A 367 -2.04 -5.14 10.00
CA SER A 367 -2.02 -3.90 10.78
C SER A 367 -3.42 -3.39 11.11
N GLN A 368 -3.53 -2.72 12.25
CA GLN A 368 -4.66 -1.86 12.54
C GLN A 368 -4.63 -0.67 11.58
N GLY A 369 -5.40 -0.78 10.51
CA GLY A 369 -5.46 0.24 9.47
C GLY A 369 -6.69 0.03 8.63
N GLY A 370 -7.86 0.51 9.10
CA GLY A 370 -9.12 0.32 8.39
C GLY A 370 -9.07 0.78 6.93
N ASN A 371 -8.43 1.94 6.67
CA ASN A 371 -8.25 2.44 5.30
C ASN A 371 -7.36 1.53 4.46
N SER A 372 -6.23 1.09 5.01
CA SER A 372 -5.32 0.17 4.31
C SER A 372 -6.01 -1.15 3.98
N LEU A 373 -6.73 -1.74 4.96
CA LEU A 373 -7.53 -2.95 4.73
C LEU A 373 -8.56 -2.77 3.62
N LEU A 374 -9.32 -1.67 3.63
CA LEU A 374 -10.33 -1.38 2.62
C LEU A 374 -9.71 -1.21 1.22
N VAL A 375 -8.63 -0.44 1.13
CA VAL A 375 -7.93 -0.17 -0.13
C VAL A 375 -7.34 -1.45 -0.73
N LEU A 376 -6.64 -2.25 0.08
CA LEU A 376 -6.11 -3.54 -0.37
C LEU A 376 -7.24 -4.50 -0.79
N SER A 377 -8.37 -4.49 -0.08
CA SER A 377 -9.55 -5.30 -0.44
C SER A 377 -10.19 -4.85 -1.74
N VAL A 378 -10.22 -3.54 -2.03
CA VAL A 378 -10.61 -3.00 -3.34
C VAL A 378 -9.66 -3.51 -4.41
N GLY A 379 -8.35 -3.53 -4.16
CA GLY A 379 -7.37 -4.14 -5.06
C GLY A 379 -7.67 -5.62 -5.33
N ILE A 380 -7.90 -6.42 -4.30
CA ILE A 380 -8.33 -7.84 -4.45
C ILE A 380 -9.60 -7.96 -5.29
N ALA A 381 -10.58 -7.09 -5.07
CA ALA A 381 -11.83 -7.08 -5.81
C ALA A 381 -11.63 -6.81 -7.31
N PHE A 382 -10.74 -5.87 -7.66
CA PHE A 382 -10.35 -5.61 -9.06
C PHE A 382 -9.72 -6.86 -9.69
N VAL A 383 -8.79 -7.50 -9.01
CA VAL A 383 -8.10 -8.70 -9.53
C VAL A 383 -9.08 -9.87 -9.71
N LEU A 384 -9.96 -10.12 -8.75
CA LEU A 384 -11.00 -11.15 -8.87
C LEU A 384 -11.96 -10.86 -10.03
N ASN A 385 -12.34 -9.60 -10.23
CA ASN A 385 -13.17 -9.17 -11.33
C ASN A 385 -12.48 -9.38 -12.68
N ILE A 386 -11.20 -9.00 -12.79
CA ILE A 386 -10.36 -9.18 -13.98
C ILE A 386 -10.24 -10.66 -14.32
N ASP A 387 -9.84 -11.51 -13.38
CA ASP A 387 -9.66 -12.95 -13.60
C ASP A 387 -10.95 -13.62 -14.10
N ALA A 388 -12.09 -13.28 -13.50
CA ALA A 388 -13.37 -13.80 -13.93
C ALA A 388 -13.77 -13.33 -15.35
N ASN A 389 -13.46 -12.08 -15.73
CA ASN A 389 -13.72 -11.59 -17.09
C ASN A 389 -12.81 -12.25 -18.11
N GLU A 390 -11.51 -12.38 -17.84
CA GLU A 390 -10.56 -13.06 -18.72
C GLU A 390 -10.95 -14.52 -18.97
N LYS A 391 -11.32 -15.25 -17.91
CA LYS A 391 -11.82 -16.62 -18.04
C LYS A 391 -13.08 -16.69 -18.90
N ARG A 392 -14.05 -15.79 -18.66
CA ARG A 392 -15.28 -15.76 -19.44
C ARG A 392 -15.03 -15.48 -20.92
N ASN A 393 -14.17 -14.50 -21.22
CA ASN A 393 -13.82 -14.15 -22.60
C ASN A 393 -13.10 -15.31 -23.30
N ASN A 394 -12.20 -16.02 -22.59
CA ASN A 394 -11.52 -17.19 -23.12
C ASN A 394 -12.50 -18.32 -23.47
N ILE A 395 -13.46 -18.61 -22.57
CA ILE A 395 -14.45 -19.68 -22.81
C ILE A 395 -15.35 -19.30 -24.01
N ASN A 396 -15.83 -18.05 -24.08
CA ASN A 396 -16.67 -17.62 -25.20
C ASN A 396 -15.93 -17.75 -26.53
N ARG A 397 -14.66 -17.39 -26.58
CA ARG A 397 -13.84 -17.53 -27.81
C ARG A 397 -13.66 -18.98 -28.23
N VAL A 398 -13.35 -19.88 -27.30
CA VAL A 398 -13.24 -21.31 -27.60
C VAL A 398 -14.56 -21.85 -28.14
N LEU A 399 -15.70 -21.40 -27.61
CA LEU A 399 -17.02 -21.79 -28.10
C LEU A 399 -17.29 -21.25 -29.53
N GLU A 400 -16.83 -20.04 -29.85
CA GLU A 400 -16.95 -19.45 -31.18
C GLU A 400 -16.02 -20.13 -32.21
N GLU A 401 -14.85 -20.62 -31.77
CA GLU A 401 -13.92 -21.37 -32.66
C GLU A 401 -14.35 -22.83 -32.89
N THR A 402 -15.27 -23.36 -32.06
CA THR A 402 -15.76 -24.77 -32.16
C THR A 402 -17.13 -24.90 -32.84
N LEU A 403 -17.82 -23.80 -33.12
CA LEU A 403 -19.09 -23.71 -33.86
C LEU A 403 -18.85 -23.26 -35.29
#